data_443d3b62761d2cc30548d1bc185fde2e
#
_entry.id   443d3b62761d2cc30548d1bc185fde2e
#
_cell.length_a   1.000
_cell.length_b   1.000
_cell.length_c   1.000
_cell.angle_alpha   90.00
_cell.angle_beta   90.00
_cell.angle_gamma   90.00
#
_symmetry.space_group_name_H-M   'P 1'
#
loop_
_entity.id
_entity.type
_entity.pdbx_description
1 polymer ?
#
loop_
_entity_poly.entity_id
_entity_poly.type
_entity_poly.pdbx_seq_one_letter_code
_entity_poly.pdbx_strand_id
1 'polypeptide(L)'
;MASSQYTLPKLPYAYDALEPHISAQIMELHHSKHHQTYVTNLNKAIETYNASPLQSRIAVLAALNFHGGGHINHSLFWENLSPASSPDASPDSAPSLIAEITRAWGGLDKFKQAFNAALLGITGSGWGWLVKDDTTGLSIITTKDQDPVTKGVPIFGVDMWEHAYYLQYLNGKAAYLDNIWNVINWKTAESRFSGSRDDAFKALKAVL
;
A
#
# COMPACT_ATOMS: atom_id res chain seq x y z
N MET A 1 -14.83 -28.31 -5.85
CA MET A 1 -14.33 -27.61 -4.67
C MET A 1 -14.69 -26.14 -4.85
N ALA A 2 -15.42 -25.53 -3.90
CA ALA A 2 -15.69 -24.10 -3.93
C ALA A 2 -14.31 -23.38 -3.90
N SER A 3 -14.04 -22.50 -4.86
CA SER A 3 -12.82 -21.71 -4.83
C SER A 3 -12.92 -20.73 -3.67
N SER A 4 -11.92 -20.68 -2.81
CA SER A 4 -11.80 -19.67 -1.76
C SER A 4 -11.85 -18.29 -2.43
N GLN A 5 -12.77 -17.45 -1.97
CA GLN A 5 -12.92 -16.09 -2.50
C GLN A 5 -12.17 -15.11 -1.60
N TYR A 6 -11.49 -14.14 -2.22
CA TYR A 6 -10.93 -13.00 -1.50
C TYR A 6 -12.07 -12.10 -1.01
N THR A 7 -11.88 -11.50 0.15
CA THR A 7 -12.85 -10.60 0.77
C THR A 7 -12.18 -9.26 1.08
N LEU A 8 -13.00 -8.20 1.17
CA LEU A 8 -12.53 -6.90 1.59
C LEU A 8 -12.07 -6.97 3.06
N PRO A 9 -10.79 -6.70 3.38
CA PRO A 9 -10.33 -6.71 4.76
C PRO A 9 -10.97 -5.57 5.55
N LYS A 10 -11.24 -5.80 6.83
CA LYS A 10 -11.70 -4.73 7.72
C LYS A 10 -10.56 -3.75 7.98
N LEU A 11 -10.89 -2.45 8.06
CA LEU A 11 -9.94 -1.44 8.52
C LEU A 11 -9.65 -1.64 10.02
N PRO A 12 -8.41 -1.41 10.47
CA PRO A 12 -8.06 -1.46 11.89
C PRO A 12 -8.51 -0.21 12.67
N TYR A 13 -9.11 0.78 12.00
CA TYR A 13 -9.57 2.06 12.55
C TYR A 13 -10.84 2.52 11.82
N ALA A 14 -11.56 3.50 12.40
CA ALA A 14 -12.75 4.12 11.82
C ALA A 14 -12.38 5.00 10.60
N TYR A 15 -13.34 5.27 9.71
CA TYR A 15 -13.10 6.08 8.51
C TYR A 15 -12.63 7.51 8.82
N ASP A 16 -13.04 8.09 9.93
CA ASP A 16 -12.67 9.44 10.39
C ASP A 16 -11.37 9.49 11.21
N ALA A 17 -10.79 8.35 11.53
CA ALA A 17 -9.65 8.26 12.45
C ALA A 17 -8.35 8.89 11.92
N LEU A 18 -8.24 9.08 10.62
CA LEU A 18 -7.06 9.69 9.97
C LEU A 18 -7.22 11.20 9.73
N GLU A 19 -8.36 11.79 10.13
CA GLU A 19 -8.54 13.24 10.03
C GLU A 19 -7.58 13.99 10.97
N PRO A 20 -7.16 15.22 10.59
CA PRO A 20 -7.52 15.96 9.38
C PRO A 20 -6.67 15.59 8.15
N HIS A 21 -5.78 14.60 8.23
CA HIS A 21 -4.78 14.28 7.20
C HIS A 21 -5.34 13.51 6.00
N ILE A 22 -6.32 12.64 6.24
CA ILE A 22 -7.12 11.98 5.19
C ILE A 22 -8.57 12.02 5.65
N SER A 23 -9.46 12.61 4.85
CA SER A 23 -10.86 12.78 5.23
C SER A 23 -11.62 11.45 5.28
N ALA A 24 -12.64 11.40 6.15
CA ALA A 24 -13.55 10.27 6.25
C ALA A 24 -14.18 9.91 4.89
N GLN A 25 -14.54 10.93 4.08
CA GLN A 25 -15.10 10.74 2.75
C GLN A 25 -14.13 9.98 1.83
N ILE A 26 -12.85 10.36 1.81
CA ILE A 26 -11.82 9.62 1.03
C ILE A 26 -11.73 8.20 1.55
N MET A 27 -11.59 7.99 2.86
CA MET A 27 -11.42 6.67 3.44
C MET A 27 -12.59 5.73 3.13
N GLU A 28 -13.82 6.22 3.23
CA GLU A 28 -15.01 5.43 2.92
C GLU A 28 -15.06 5.03 1.44
N LEU A 29 -14.86 5.98 0.51
CA LEU A 29 -14.85 5.71 -0.93
C LEU A 29 -13.69 4.79 -1.33
N HIS A 30 -12.51 5.07 -0.83
CA HIS A 30 -11.29 4.36 -1.16
C HIS A 30 -11.37 2.90 -0.71
N HIS A 31 -11.86 2.63 0.51
CA HIS A 31 -12.02 1.29 1.03
C HIS A 31 -13.26 0.58 0.45
N SER A 32 -14.47 1.17 0.65
CA SER A 32 -15.73 0.47 0.36
C SER A 32 -16.10 0.43 -1.13
N LYS A 33 -15.48 1.26 -1.98
CA LYS A 33 -15.74 1.30 -3.43
C LYS A 33 -14.52 0.86 -4.23
N HIS A 34 -13.40 1.59 -4.14
CA HIS A 34 -12.22 1.26 -4.97
C HIS A 34 -11.64 -0.10 -4.58
N HIS A 35 -11.27 -0.34 -3.33
CA HIS A 35 -10.73 -1.64 -2.91
C HIS A 35 -11.75 -2.77 -3.10
N GLN A 36 -13.02 -2.57 -2.74
CA GLN A 36 -14.07 -3.58 -2.97
C GLN A 36 -14.20 -3.94 -4.46
N THR A 37 -14.06 -2.99 -5.37
CA THR A 37 -14.09 -3.25 -6.82
C THR A 37 -12.92 -4.14 -7.25
N TYR A 38 -11.71 -3.90 -6.72
CA TYR A 38 -10.58 -4.79 -7.00
C TYR A 38 -10.83 -6.21 -6.50
N VAL A 39 -11.36 -6.38 -5.29
CA VAL A 39 -11.70 -7.70 -4.72
C VAL A 39 -12.74 -8.43 -5.59
N THR A 40 -13.80 -7.74 -5.96
CA THR A 40 -14.88 -8.32 -6.79
C THR A 40 -14.37 -8.78 -8.14
N ASN A 41 -13.57 -7.94 -8.81
CA ASN A 41 -13.04 -8.24 -10.13
C ASN A 41 -11.90 -9.27 -10.08
N LEU A 42 -11.12 -9.32 -9.01
CA LEU A 42 -10.13 -10.38 -8.79
C LEU A 42 -10.80 -11.74 -8.71
N ASN A 43 -11.86 -11.88 -7.89
CA ASN A 43 -12.59 -13.13 -7.78
C ASN A 43 -13.16 -13.59 -9.14
N LYS A 44 -13.76 -12.66 -9.89
CA LYS A 44 -14.26 -12.94 -11.25
C LYS A 44 -13.15 -13.37 -12.21
N ALA A 45 -11.97 -12.71 -12.14
CA ALA A 45 -10.83 -13.07 -12.97
C ALA A 45 -10.29 -14.47 -12.63
N ILE A 46 -10.25 -14.84 -11.33
CA ILE A 46 -9.85 -16.18 -10.89
C ILE A 46 -10.85 -17.25 -11.39
N GLU A 47 -12.15 -17.01 -11.28
CA GLU A 47 -13.17 -17.91 -11.82
C GLU A 47 -12.99 -18.12 -13.32
N THR A 48 -12.81 -17.01 -14.07
CA THR A 48 -12.57 -17.07 -15.52
C THR A 48 -11.31 -17.84 -15.85
N TYR A 49 -10.20 -17.58 -15.13
CA TYR A 49 -8.94 -18.28 -15.30
C TYR A 49 -9.10 -19.79 -15.09
N ASN A 50 -9.78 -20.19 -14.02
CA ASN A 50 -9.97 -21.60 -13.68
C ASN A 50 -10.88 -22.35 -14.68
N ALA A 51 -11.90 -21.67 -15.22
CA ALA A 51 -12.84 -22.23 -16.19
C ALA A 51 -12.33 -22.27 -17.63
N SER A 52 -11.24 -21.54 -17.94
CA SER A 52 -10.76 -21.34 -19.31
C SER A 52 -9.73 -22.39 -19.76
N PRO A 53 -9.69 -22.75 -21.06
CA PRO A 53 -8.56 -23.50 -21.62
C PRO A 53 -7.27 -22.65 -21.62
N LEU A 54 -6.10 -23.31 -21.73
CA LEU A 54 -4.78 -22.69 -21.54
C LEU A 54 -4.58 -21.39 -22.35
N GLN A 55 -4.92 -21.40 -23.64
CA GLN A 55 -4.75 -20.22 -24.51
C GLN A 55 -5.58 -19.03 -24.04
N SER A 56 -6.76 -19.25 -23.47
CA SER A 56 -7.63 -18.19 -22.94
C SER A 56 -7.17 -17.70 -21.56
N ARG A 57 -6.49 -18.53 -20.77
CA ARG A 57 -5.91 -18.14 -19.48
C ARG A 57 -4.90 -17.02 -19.62
N ILE A 58 -4.10 -17.03 -20.68
CA ILE A 58 -3.11 -15.98 -20.96
C ILE A 58 -3.80 -14.61 -21.08
N ALA A 59 -4.97 -14.54 -21.70
CA ALA A 59 -5.74 -13.30 -21.82
C ALA A 59 -6.25 -12.76 -20.48
N VAL A 60 -6.40 -13.60 -19.46
CA VAL A 60 -6.87 -13.20 -18.12
C VAL A 60 -5.73 -12.67 -17.23
N LEU A 61 -4.46 -12.96 -17.55
CA LEU A 61 -3.32 -12.59 -16.69
C LEU A 61 -3.22 -11.10 -16.41
N ALA A 62 -3.53 -10.25 -17.38
CA ALA A 62 -3.52 -8.80 -17.19
C ALA A 62 -4.57 -8.35 -16.16
N ALA A 63 -5.78 -8.94 -16.19
CA ALA A 63 -6.83 -8.66 -15.21
C ALA A 63 -6.45 -9.18 -13.82
N LEU A 64 -5.84 -10.37 -13.73
CA LEU A 64 -5.32 -10.92 -12.47
C LEU A 64 -4.23 -10.03 -11.88
N ASN A 65 -3.27 -9.56 -12.70
CA ASN A 65 -2.22 -8.65 -12.22
C ASN A 65 -2.81 -7.34 -11.71
N PHE A 66 -3.70 -6.71 -12.48
CA PHE A 66 -4.29 -5.42 -12.13
C PHE A 66 -5.19 -5.50 -10.89
N HIS A 67 -6.16 -6.41 -10.88
CA HIS A 67 -7.10 -6.52 -9.77
C HIS A 67 -6.47 -7.19 -8.54
N GLY A 68 -5.61 -8.17 -8.74
CA GLY A 68 -4.83 -8.80 -7.68
C GLY A 68 -3.84 -7.83 -7.05
N GLY A 69 -3.12 -7.08 -7.87
CA GLY A 69 -2.26 -6.00 -7.40
C GLY A 69 -3.03 -4.93 -6.64
N GLY A 70 -4.19 -4.50 -7.15
CA GLY A 70 -5.06 -3.57 -6.45
C GLY A 70 -5.49 -4.07 -5.08
N HIS A 71 -5.90 -5.35 -4.98
CA HIS A 71 -6.24 -5.95 -3.68
C HIS A 71 -5.02 -5.99 -2.75
N ILE A 72 -3.86 -6.41 -3.24
CA ILE A 72 -2.61 -6.48 -2.47
C ILE A 72 -2.20 -5.10 -1.96
N ASN A 73 -2.07 -4.12 -2.87
CA ASN A 73 -1.60 -2.78 -2.57
C ASN A 73 -2.47 -2.10 -1.51
N HIS A 74 -3.80 -2.16 -1.67
CA HIS A 74 -4.73 -1.55 -0.73
C HIS A 74 -4.75 -2.28 0.62
N SER A 75 -4.65 -3.61 0.64
CA SER A 75 -4.57 -4.36 1.90
C SER A 75 -3.34 -3.97 2.71
N LEU A 76 -2.18 -3.82 2.06
CA LEU A 76 -0.97 -3.33 2.70
C LEU A 76 -1.13 -1.87 3.13
N PHE A 77 -1.78 -1.03 2.32
CA PHE A 77 -1.96 0.40 2.58
C PHE A 77 -2.76 0.66 3.85
N TRP A 78 -3.84 -0.07 4.10
CA TRP A 78 -4.63 0.13 5.31
C TRP A 78 -3.82 -0.12 6.59
N GLU A 79 -2.92 -1.09 6.57
CA GLU A 79 -2.01 -1.37 7.69
C GLU A 79 -0.84 -0.39 7.78
N ASN A 80 -0.49 0.30 6.67
CA ASN A 80 0.54 1.33 6.65
C ASN A 80 0.12 2.62 7.38
N LEU A 81 -1.16 2.75 7.74
CA LEU A 81 -1.72 3.96 8.31
C LEU A 81 -2.19 3.71 9.73
N SER A 82 -2.11 4.75 10.56
CA SER A 82 -2.68 4.77 11.90
C SER A 82 -3.07 6.21 12.27
N PRO A 83 -4.03 6.40 13.22
CA PRO A 83 -4.38 7.73 13.69
C PRO A 83 -3.15 8.52 14.15
N ALA A 84 -3.07 9.80 13.82
CA ALA A 84 -1.94 10.66 14.21
C ALA A 84 -1.76 10.78 15.74
N SER A 85 -2.83 10.55 16.50
CA SER A 85 -2.79 10.48 17.97
C SER A 85 -2.27 9.17 18.54
N SER A 86 -2.11 8.14 17.69
CA SER A 86 -1.59 6.85 18.11
C SER A 86 -0.07 6.91 18.29
N PRO A 87 0.50 6.29 19.32
CA PRO A 87 1.95 6.12 19.42
C PRO A 87 2.54 5.35 18.22
N ASP A 88 1.74 4.55 17.53
CA ASP A 88 2.16 3.80 16.34
C ASP A 88 2.48 4.71 15.15
N ALA A 89 1.96 5.96 15.13
CA ALA A 89 2.28 6.98 14.13
C ALA A 89 3.60 7.73 14.43
N SER A 90 4.21 7.51 15.60
CA SER A 90 5.50 8.11 15.93
C SER A 90 6.66 7.30 15.35
N PRO A 91 7.66 7.96 14.71
CA PRO A 91 8.90 7.31 14.31
C PRO A 91 9.64 6.57 15.44
N ASP A 92 9.41 6.98 16.69
CA ASP A 92 9.99 6.29 17.88
C ASP A 92 9.52 4.84 18.01
N SER A 93 8.41 4.49 17.37
CA SER A 93 7.91 3.11 17.31
C SER A 93 8.67 2.21 16.34
N ALA A 94 9.66 2.75 15.60
CA ALA A 94 10.43 2.05 14.57
C ALA A 94 11.94 2.27 14.72
N PRO A 95 12.55 1.98 15.88
CA PRO A 95 13.94 2.36 16.14
C PRO A 95 14.94 1.72 15.18
N SER A 96 14.76 0.44 14.81
CA SER A 96 15.67 -0.26 13.89
C SER A 96 15.53 0.25 12.47
N LEU A 97 14.30 0.47 12.00
CA LEU A 97 14.03 1.05 10.68
C LEU A 97 14.57 2.49 10.59
N ILE A 98 14.35 3.32 11.61
CA ILE A 98 14.83 4.70 11.63
C ILE A 98 16.37 4.76 11.65
N ALA A 99 17.02 3.86 12.36
CA ALA A 99 18.49 3.75 12.32
C ALA A 99 18.98 3.41 10.90
N GLU A 100 18.33 2.46 10.23
CA GLU A 100 18.69 2.09 8.86
C GLU A 100 18.36 3.20 7.85
N ILE A 101 17.22 3.88 7.98
CA ILE A 101 16.88 5.08 7.18
C ILE A 101 17.95 6.16 7.37
N THR A 102 18.38 6.39 8.61
CA THR A 102 19.43 7.38 8.92
C THR A 102 20.75 6.99 8.27
N ARG A 103 21.11 5.72 8.31
CA ARG A 103 22.31 5.19 7.63
C ARG A 103 22.26 5.39 6.11
N ALA A 104 21.10 5.09 5.50
CA ALA A 104 20.95 5.09 4.04
C ALA A 104 20.80 6.50 3.45
N TRP A 105 20.07 7.41 4.11
CA TRP A 105 19.76 8.76 3.60
C TRP A 105 20.34 9.90 4.43
N GLY A 106 20.96 9.63 5.57
CA GLY A 106 21.53 10.66 6.46
C GLY A 106 20.48 11.36 7.33
N GLY A 107 19.32 10.72 7.56
CA GLY A 107 18.27 11.16 8.47
C GLY A 107 16.86 11.03 7.89
N LEU A 108 15.87 11.05 8.80
CA LEU A 108 14.46 10.88 8.45
C LEU A 108 13.94 11.96 7.49
N ASP A 109 14.33 13.22 7.71
CA ASP A 109 13.85 14.32 6.85
C ASP A 109 14.39 14.20 5.42
N LYS A 110 15.65 13.80 5.26
CA LYS A 110 16.24 13.55 3.93
C LYS A 110 15.57 12.36 3.24
N PHE A 111 15.25 11.32 4.00
CA PHE A 111 14.48 10.19 3.48
C PHE A 111 13.09 10.63 3.02
N LYS A 112 12.33 11.39 3.83
CA LYS A 112 11.01 11.92 3.46
C LYS A 112 11.10 12.77 2.19
N GLN A 113 12.12 13.62 2.07
CA GLN A 113 12.34 14.41 0.86
C GLN A 113 12.59 13.51 -0.38
N ALA A 114 13.44 12.49 -0.26
CA ALA A 114 13.72 11.56 -1.35
C ALA A 114 12.48 10.75 -1.73
N PHE A 115 11.70 10.30 -0.75
CA PHE A 115 10.46 9.57 -0.96
C PHE A 115 9.42 10.45 -1.67
N ASN A 116 9.16 11.67 -1.16
CA ASN A 116 8.23 12.61 -1.77
C ASN A 116 8.66 12.96 -3.22
N ALA A 117 9.96 13.17 -3.47
CA ALA A 117 10.46 13.44 -4.80
C ALA A 117 10.19 12.27 -5.78
N ALA A 118 10.40 11.03 -5.33
CA ALA A 118 10.09 9.85 -6.14
C ALA A 118 8.59 9.76 -6.47
N LEU A 119 7.71 10.03 -5.50
CA LEU A 119 6.26 9.98 -5.69
C LEU A 119 5.75 11.11 -6.59
N LEU A 120 6.27 12.31 -6.44
CA LEU A 120 5.93 13.44 -7.32
C LEU A 120 6.40 13.22 -8.76
N GLY A 121 7.41 12.39 -8.96
CA GLY A 121 7.88 11.97 -10.28
C GLY A 121 6.98 10.95 -10.99
N ILE A 122 5.97 10.38 -10.31
CA ILE A 122 5.04 9.44 -10.92
C ILE A 122 4.14 10.19 -11.93
N THR A 123 4.25 9.79 -13.20
CA THR A 123 3.37 10.25 -14.27
C THR A 123 2.19 9.29 -14.42
N GLY A 124 0.96 9.82 -14.26
CA GLY A 124 -0.25 8.98 -14.21
C GLY A 124 -0.49 8.39 -12.82
N SER A 125 -1.12 7.22 -12.80
CA SER A 125 -1.47 6.51 -11.56
C SER A 125 -0.36 5.54 -11.14
N GLY A 126 -0.14 5.42 -9.86
CA GLY A 126 0.87 4.50 -9.33
C GLY A 126 1.05 4.60 -7.82
N TRP A 127 2.05 3.92 -7.33
CA TRP A 127 2.37 3.82 -5.91
C TRP A 127 3.85 4.10 -5.66
N GLY A 128 4.18 4.67 -4.52
CA GLY A 128 5.55 4.71 -4.02
C GLY A 128 5.72 3.77 -2.83
N TRP A 129 6.84 3.09 -2.75
CA TRP A 129 7.13 2.08 -1.74
C TRP A 129 8.51 2.25 -1.14
N LEU A 130 8.60 2.08 0.18
CA LEU A 130 9.85 1.72 0.83
C LEU A 130 9.93 0.19 0.86
N VAL A 131 11.00 -0.36 0.31
CA VAL A 131 11.22 -1.82 0.19
C VAL A 131 12.55 -2.19 0.82
N LYS A 132 12.58 -3.30 1.54
CA LYS A 132 13.82 -3.94 1.99
C LYS A 132 14.17 -5.11 1.06
N ASP A 133 15.39 -5.12 0.55
CA ASP A 133 15.98 -6.24 -0.18
C ASP A 133 17.18 -6.76 0.60
N ASP A 134 17.33 -8.07 0.69
CA ASP A 134 18.39 -8.69 1.50
C ASP A 134 19.81 -8.43 0.97
N THR A 135 19.92 -8.07 -0.33
CA THR A 135 21.20 -7.78 -0.98
C THR A 135 21.53 -6.30 -1.04
N THR A 136 20.52 -5.44 -1.27
CA THR A 136 20.72 -4.01 -1.53
C THR A 136 20.29 -3.11 -0.37
N GLY A 137 19.62 -3.68 0.65
CA GLY A 137 19.10 -2.94 1.79
C GLY A 137 17.80 -2.20 1.47
N LEU A 138 17.58 -1.03 2.10
CA LEU A 138 16.40 -0.21 1.86
C LEU A 138 16.48 0.53 0.53
N SER A 139 15.37 0.55 -0.20
CA SER A 139 15.23 1.32 -1.44
C SER A 139 13.84 1.94 -1.57
N ILE A 140 13.78 3.09 -2.24
CA ILE A 140 12.52 3.73 -2.66
C ILE A 140 12.27 3.28 -4.09
N ILE A 141 11.11 2.66 -4.33
CA ILE A 141 10.68 2.27 -5.67
C ILE A 141 9.29 2.83 -5.97
N THR A 142 8.97 2.94 -7.24
CA THR A 142 7.62 3.26 -7.70
C THR A 142 7.08 2.12 -8.55
N THR A 143 5.77 1.87 -8.44
CA THR A 143 5.07 0.90 -9.29
C THR A 143 3.96 1.62 -10.06
N LYS A 144 3.74 1.16 -11.31
CA LYS A 144 2.74 1.75 -12.20
C LYS A 144 1.37 1.14 -11.92
N ASP A 145 0.33 1.96 -12.06
CA ASP A 145 -1.05 1.53 -11.91
C ASP A 145 -1.26 0.73 -10.61
N GLN A 146 -1.67 -0.53 -10.70
CA GLN A 146 -1.83 -1.42 -9.55
C GLN A 146 -0.77 -2.53 -9.49
N ASP A 147 0.33 -2.40 -10.22
CA ASP A 147 1.41 -3.38 -10.16
C ASP A 147 1.91 -3.53 -8.71
N PRO A 148 1.90 -4.75 -8.16
CA PRO A 148 2.34 -4.97 -6.79
C PRO A 148 3.87 -5.04 -6.69
N VAL A 149 4.39 -4.85 -5.49
CA VAL A 149 5.81 -5.13 -5.18
C VAL A 149 6.05 -6.64 -5.29
N THR A 150 6.82 -7.07 -6.29
CA THR A 150 7.10 -8.49 -6.56
C THR A 150 8.42 -8.97 -5.96
N LYS A 151 9.33 -8.08 -5.59
CA LYS A 151 10.64 -8.40 -5.00
C LYS A 151 10.86 -7.63 -3.69
N GLY A 152 11.61 -8.24 -2.77
CA GLY A 152 11.86 -7.64 -1.47
C GLY A 152 10.65 -7.61 -0.54
N VAL A 153 10.79 -6.99 0.60
CA VAL A 153 9.75 -6.82 1.63
C VAL A 153 9.18 -5.41 1.52
N PRO A 154 7.90 -5.22 1.16
CA PRO A 154 7.28 -3.90 1.21
C PRO A 154 7.13 -3.46 2.67
N ILE A 155 7.85 -2.41 3.05
CA ILE A 155 7.82 -1.87 4.42
C ILE A 155 6.56 -1.02 4.59
N PHE A 156 6.38 -0.03 3.73
CA PHE A 156 5.12 0.70 3.56
C PHE A 156 5.04 1.27 2.15
N GLY A 157 3.83 1.60 1.73
CA GLY A 157 3.55 2.24 0.45
C GLY A 157 2.55 3.37 0.58
N VAL A 158 2.58 4.29 -0.38
CA VAL A 158 1.66 5.42 -0.48
C VAL A 158 1.02 5.40 -1.86
N ASP A 159 -0.31 5.52 -1.86
CA ASP A 159 -1.13 5.57 -3.06
C ASP A 159 -1.07 6.96 -3.69
N MET A 160 -0.68 7.03 -4.97
CA MET A 160 -0.63 8.25 -5.77
C MET A 160 -1.71 8.30 -6.85
N TRP A 161 -2.68 7.40 -6.81
CA TRP A 161 -3.90 7.53 -7.60
C TRP A 161 -4.72 8.73 -7.13
N GLU A 162 -5.37 9.44 -8.04
CA GLU A 162 -6.17 10.64 -7.70
C GLU A 162 -7.28 10.34 -6.69
N HIS A 163 -7.86 9.15 -6.72
CA HIS A 163 -8.88 8.75 -5.76
C HIS A 163 -8.38 8.74 -4.29
N ALA A 164 -7.08 8.65 -4.06
CA ALA A 164 -6.51 8.65 -2.73
C ALA A 164 -6.43 10.05 -2.09
N TYR A 165 -6.50 11.14 -2.90
CA TYR A 165 -6.26 12.48 -2.38
C TYR A 165 -7.12 13.59 -3.01
N TYR A 166 -7.65 13.41 -4.23
CA TYR A 166 -8.20 14.53 -5.03
C TYR A 166 -9.39 15.22 -4.37
N LEU A 167 -10.27 14.50 -3.66
CA LEU A 167 -11.44 15.09 -2.99
C LEU A 167 -11.07 16.05 -1.86
N GLN A 168 -9.87 15.95 -1.29
CA GLN A 168 -9.40 16.81 -0.20
C GLN A 168 -8.31 17.78 -0.63
N TYR A 169 -7.38 17.31 -1.44
CA TYR A 169 -6.19 18.06 -1.81
C TYR A 169 -6.23 18.59 -3.24
N LEU A 170 -7.27 18.26 -4.03
CA LEU A 170 -7.39 18.62 -5.44
C LEU A 170 -6.12 18.21 -6.21
N ASN A 171 -5.53 19.12 -6.97
CA ASN A 171 -4.27 18.90 -7.68
C ASN A 171 -3.01 19.04 -6.79
N GLY A 172 -3.19 19.23 -5.49
CA GLY A 172 -2.11 19.48 -4.52
C GLY A 172 -1.40 18.21 -4.03
N LYS A 173 -0.80 17.43 -4.95
CA LYS A 173 -0.04 16.19 -4.61
C LYS A 173 0.99 16.40 -3.50
N ALA A 174 1.72 17.52 -3.52
CA ALA A 174 2.72 17.83 -2.49
C ALA A 174 2.08 17.96 -1.10
N ALA A 175 0.93 18.66 -0.99
CA ALA A 175 0.24 18.81 0.27
C ALA A 175 -0.29 17.46 0.82
N TYR A 176 -0.76 16.57 -0.05
CA TYR A 176 -1.11 15.21 0.35
C TYR A 176 0.10 14.46 0.91
N LEU A 177 1.25 14.53 0.21
CA LEU A 177 2.49 13.86 0.65
C LEU A 177 3.04 14.44 1.94
N ASP A 178 2.92 15.74 2.18
CA ASP A 178 3.33 16.35 3.45
C ASP A 178 2.44 15.89 4.61
N ASN A 179 1.15 15.70 4.34
CA ASN A 179 0.18 15.29 5.36
C ASN A 179 0.23 13.80 5.70
N ILE A 180 0.50 12.92 4.73
CA ILE A 180 0.45 11.47 4.97
C ILE A 180 1.50 11.00 5.99
N TRP A 181 2.60 11.71 6.14
CA TRP A 181 3.64 11.39 7.13
C TRP A 181 3.14 11.44 8.58
N ASN A 182 2.05 12.17 8.85
CA ASN A 182 1.45 12.23 10.18
C ASN A 182 0.65 10.96 10.54
N VAL A 183 0.32 10.15 9.56
CA VAL A 183 -0.51 8.94 9.74
C VAL A 183 0.18 7.65 9.28
N ILE A 184 1.47 7.69 8.96
CA ILE A 184 2.24 6.46 8.70
C ILE A 184 2.33 5.64 9.99
N ASN A 185 1.96 4.37 9.91
CA ASN A 185 2.10 3.40 10.99
C ASN A 185 3.55 2.87 11.07
N TRP A 186 4.38 3.59 11.82
CA TRP A 186 5.79 3.25 11.97
C TRP A 186 6.00 1.92 12.68
N LYS A 187 5.11 1.53 13.59
CA LYS A 187 5.18 0.24 14.26
C LYS A 187 4.98 -0.92 13.29
N THR A 188 4.00 -0.83 12.39
CA THR A 188 3.84 -1.82 11.31
C THR A 188 5.06 -1.82 10.38
N ALA A 189 5.60 -0.64 10.05
CA ALA A 189 6.80 -0.52 9.25
C ALA A 189 8.01 -1.21 9.91
N GLU A 190 8.23 -1.04 11.22
CA GLU A 190 9.28 -1.73 11.99
C GLU A 190 9.09 -3.26 11.97
N SER A 191 7.85 -3.72 12.16
CA SER A 191 7.54 -5.14 12.13
C SER A 191 7.87 -5.77 10.76
N ARG A 192 7.51 -5.08 9.66
CA ARG A 192 7.84 -5.55 8.31
C ARG A 192 9.33 -5.45 7.99
N PHE A 193 10.00 -4.43 8.50
CA PHE A 193 11.45 -4.29 8.36
C PHE A 193 12.20 -5.43 9.04
N SER A 194 11.77 -5.82 10.23
CA SER A 194 12.37 -6.91 11.01
C SER A 194 11.94 -8.31 10.54
N GLY A 195 10.80 -8.38 9.83
CA GLY A 195 10.20 -9.63 9.36
C GLY A 195 10.65 -10.06 7.97
N SER A 196 10.04 -11.15 7.53
CA SER A 196 10.16 -11.69 6.17
C SER A 196 9.10 -11.10 5.22
N ARG A 197 9.25 -11.39 3.92
CA ARG A 197 8.23 -11.08 2.93
C ARG A 197 6.89 -11.77 3.25
N ASP A 198 6.92 -13.02 3.67
CA ASP A 198 5.70 -13.76 4.01
C ASP A 198 4.97 -13.16 5.21
N ASP A 199 5.70 -12.58 6.17
CA ASP A 199 5.11 -11.85 7.29
C ASP A 199 4.41 -10.57 6.84
N ALA A 200 5.00 -9.83 5.90
CA ALA A 200 4.39 -8.61 5.34
C ALA A 200 3.06 -8.88 4.63
N PHE A 201 2.92 -10.07 4.03
CA PHE A 201 1.71 -10.49 3.32
C PHE A 201 0.78 -11.39 4.15
N LYS A 202 1.03 -11.55 5.44
CA LYS A 202 0.26 -12.45 6.30
C LYS A 202 -1.23 -12.12 6.37
N ALA A 203 -1.57 -10.84 6.32
CA ALA A 203 -2.96 -10.38 6.30
C ALA A 203 -3.69 -10.70 4.98
N LEU A 204 -2.95 -10.95 3.90
CA LEU A 204 -3.50 -11.32 2.59
C LEU A 204 -3.77 -12.82 2.45
N LYS A 205 -3.36 -13.64 3.41
CA LYS A 205 -3.72 -15.06 3.40
C LYS A 205 -5.22 -15.14 3.55
N ALA A 206 -5.87 -15.40 2.41
CA ALA A 206 -7.30 -15.53 2.28
C ALA A 206 -7.86 -16.35 3.44
N VAL A 207 -8.97 -15.90 3.98
CA VAL A 207 -9.83 -16.73 4.81
C VAL A 207 -10.25 -17.90 3.92
N LEU A 208 -9.60 -19.05 4.10
CA LEU A 208 -9.93 -20.32 3.46
C LEU A 208 -11.26 -20.82 4.01
#